data_02c967dca51f6c792adc7ff326c8ac86
#
_entry.id   02c967dca51f6c792adc7ff326c8ac86
#
_cell.length_a   1.000
_cell.length_b   1.000
_cell.length_c   1.000
_cell.angle_alpha   90.00
_cell.angle_beta   90.00
_cell.angle_gamma   90.00
#
_symmetry.space_group_name_H-M   'P 1'
#
loop_
_entity.id
_entity.type
_entity.pdbx_description
1 polymer ?
#
loop_
_entity_poly.entity_id
_entity_poly.type
_entity_poly.pdbx_seq_one_letter_code
_entity_poly.pdbx_strand_id
1 'polypeptide(L)'
;MPELSQNLVFIGGGHSHAIALNLWGKQPLADVNVTLISNVRHTPYSGMLPGYIAGFYCFEEVHIDLEPLAKFARSRFVLDRAVGLDLDNRRVICGDRPPIPFDVVSIDIGSTPATIATPGAADYAIPAKPVPQLLHHWSELLDRVQAEPNRRWRLAVVGGGAGGVELILSMQARLWRLLPPGDRAALEFHLFQRGCELLPSHNPYVRTTLTRLLGDRGIHLHLGETVSGLTREGGAIALQCASGFCVACDRVFWVTQASAPEWIARSGLATDAAGFILVGDTLQSLSHPEVFATGDIATMQNHPRPKAGVFAVRQGPPLDRNLRLFLQNRPPQPFRPQTQFLTLIGTGTGRAIASRGAFGCGPNRLLWRWKDRIDRKFMQTFR
;
A
#
# COMPACT_ATOMS: atom_id res chain seq x y z
N MET A 1 -3.32 19.18 -41.62
CA MET A 1 -3.75 17.81 -41.25
C MET A 1 -4.23 17.88 -39.83
N PRO A 2 -5.36 17.28 -39.42
CA PRO A 2 -5.64 17.18 -37.98
C PRO A 2 -4.46 16.46 -37.35
N GLU A 3 -3.83 17.04 -36.35
CA GLU A 3 -2.81 16.39 -35.57
C GLU A 3 -3.47 15.16 -34.94
N LEU A 4 -2.87 13.96 -35.14
CA LEU A 4 -3.35 12.73 -34.58
C LEU A 4 -3.27 12.88 -33.06
N SER A 5 -4.41 12.84 -32.36
CA SER A 5 -4.43 12.91 -30.90
C SER A 5 -3.69 11.71 -30.30
N GLN A 6 -2.76 12.01 -29.38
CA GLN A 6 -1.98 10.99 -28.66
C GLN A 6 -2.80 10.37 -27.51
N ASN A 7 -2.58 9.10 -27.25
CA ASN A 7 -3.27 8.36 -26.19
C ASN A 7 -2.35 8.16 -24.98
N LEU A 8 -2.66 8.82 -23.88
CA LEU A 8 -2.02 8.62 -22.59
C LEU A 8 -2.88 7.69 -21.72
N VAL A 9 -2.33 6.54 -21.32
CA VAL A 9 -3.02 5.58 -20.49
C VAL A 9 -2.36 5.48 -19.11
N PHE A 10 -3.13 5.72 -18.05
CA PHE A 10 -2.76 5.45 -16.67
C PHE A 10 -3.31 4.08 -16.25
N ILE A 11 -2.45 3.19 -15.78
CA ILE A 11 -2.81 1.88 -15.21
C ILE A 11 -2.65 1.93 -13.70
N GLY A 12 -3.77 1.83 -12.98
CA GLY A 12 -3.84 1.92 -11.53
C GLY A 12 -4.11 3.32 -11.00
N GLY A 13 -4.86 3.38 -9.89
CA GLY A 13 -5.18 4.61 -9.17
C GLY A 13 -4.25 4.88 -7.98
N GLY A 14 -2.94 4.54 -8.09
CA GLY A 14 -1.98 4.79 -7.02
C GLY A 14 -1.78 6.28 -6.72
N HIS A 15 -1.05 6.58 -5.64
CA HIS A 15 -0.89 7.95 -5.16
C HIS A 15 -0.22 8.88 -6.18
N SER A 16 0.78 8.35 -6.94
CA SER A 16 1.44 9.15 -7.99
C SER A 16 0.46 9.52 -9.09
N HIS A 17 -0.38 8.56 -9.52
CA HIS A 17 -1.38 8.79 -10.55
C HIS A 17 -2.48 9.73 -10.09
N ALA A 18 -2.96 9.61 -8.85
CA ALA A 18 -3.95 10.53 -8.31
C ALA A 18 -3.43 11.98 -8.34
N ILE A 19 -2.17 12.19 -7.95
CA ILE A 19 -1.53 13.51 -8.02
C ILE A 19 -1.34 13.97 -9.47
N ALA A 20 -0.83 13.11 -10.35
CA ALA A 20 -0.63 13.44 -11.76
C ALA A 20 -1.94 13.81 -12.44
N LEU A 21 -3.03 13.06 -12.22
CA LEU A 21 -4.37 13.36 -12.73
C LEU A 21 -4.92 14.69 -12.18
N ASN A 22 -4.70 14.98 -10.89
CA ASN A 22 -5.09 16.27 -10.33
C ASN A 22 -4.32 17.44 -10.97
N LEU A 23 -3.02 17.28 -11.22
CA LEU A 23 -2.21 18.29 -11.92
C LEU A 23 -2.61 18.39 -13.38
N TRP A 24 -2.88 17.27 -14.03
CA TRP A 24 -3.35 17.23 -15.42
C TRP A 24 -4.67 17.98 -15.61
N GLY A 25 -5.65 17.77 -14.72
CA GLY A 25 -6.93 18.45 -14.77
C GLY A 25 -6.83 19.98 -14.67
N LYS A 26 -5.80 20.50 -13.97
CA LYS A 26 -5.55 21.95 -13.87
C LYS A 26 -5.02 22.55 -15.17
N GLN A 27 -4.29 21.76 -15.95
CA GLN A 27 -3.65 22.22 -17.20
C GLN A 27 -3.64 21.07 -18.23
N PRO A 28 -4.80 20.68 -18.80
CA PRO A 28 -4.85 19.60 -19.78
C PRO A 28 -4.14 20.01 -21.09
N LEU A 29 -3.51 19.04 -21.76
CA LEU A 29 -3.03 19.20 -23.14
C LEU A 29 -4.19 18.94 -24.11
N ALA A 30 -4.33 19.78 -25.15
CA ALA A 30 -5.49 19.75 -26.04
C ALA A 30 -5.56 18.47 -26.89
N ASP A 31 -4.40 18.00 -27.38
CA ASP A 31 -4.29 16.92 -28.37
C ASP A 31 -3.94 15.56 -27.72
N VAL A 32 -4.32 15.37 -26.45
CA VAL A 32 -4.05 14.14 -25.70
C VAL A 32 -5.34 13.57 -25.15
N ASN A 33 -5.65 12.34 -25.57
CA ASN A 33 -6.73 11.53 -24.98
C ASN A 33 -6.19 10.81 -23.75
N VAL A 34 -6.75 11.08 -22.58
CA VAL A 34 -6.34 10.44 -21.33
C VAL A 34 -7.31 9.34 -20.94
N THR A 35 -6.79 8.18 -20.57
CA THR A 35 -7.58 7.07 -20.01
C THR A 35 -6.97 6.63 -18.70
N LEU A 36 -7.80 6.49 -17.67
CA LEU A 36 -7.44 5.84 -16.39
C LEU A 36 -8.09 4.47 -16.33
N ILE A 37 -7.28 3.42 -16.21
CA ILE A 37 -7.72 2.03 -15.98
C ILE A 37 -7.46 1.69 -14.52
N SER A 38 -8.47 1.29 -13.78
CA SER A 38 -8.32 0.84 -12.39
C SER A 38 -9.30 -0.28 -12.08
N ASN A 39 -8.86 -1.27 -11.31
CA ASN A 39 -9.71 -2.36 -10.82
C ASN A 39 -10.57 -1.98 -9.62
N VAL A 40 -10.43 -0.76 -9.13
CA VAL A 40 -11.22 -0.19 -8.05
C VAL A 40 -11.62 1.24 -8.38
N ARG A 41 -12.81 1.64 -7.94
CA ARG A 41 -13.25 3.03 -8.03
C ARG A 41 -12.62 3.90 -6.93
N HIS A 42 -12.51 3.34 -5.72
CA HIS A 42 -12.00 4.05 -4.57
C HIS A 42 -10.62 3.54 -4.20
N THR A 43 -9.60 4.39 -4.31
CA THR A 43 -8.23 4.04 -3.92
C THR A 43 -7.93 4.53 -2.51
N PRO A 44 -7.46 3.65 -1.60
CA PRO A 44 -7.20 4.04 -0.22
C PRO A 44 -5.90 4.84 -0.10
N TYR A 45 -5.90 5.86 0.74
CA TYR A 45 -4.67 6.52 1.17
C TYR A 45 -4.02 5.73 2.30
N SER A 46 -2.93 5.05 2.00
CA SER A 46 -2.24 4.13 2.93
C SER A 46 -1.80 4.80 4.24
N GLY A 47 -1.52 6.11 4.23
CA GLY A 47 -1.15 6.87 5.43
C GLY A 47 -2.27 6.95 6.47
N MET A 48 -3.54 6.94 6.04
CA MET A 48 -4.70 7.02 6.93
C MET A 48 -5.31 5.65 7.25
N LEU A 49 -4.93 4.58 6.55
CA LEU A 49 -5.50 3.26 6.73
C LEU A 49 -5.44 2.72 8.17
N PRO A 50 -4.31 2.83 8.91
CA PRO A 50 -4.27 2.41 10.32
C PRO A 50 -5.26 3.20 11.19
N GLY A 51 -5.44 4.49 10.92
CA GLY A 51 -6.42 5.33 11.60
C GLY A 51 -7.87 4.94 11.29
N TYR A 52 -8.16 4.54 10.06
CA TYR A 52 -9.47 3.99 9.66
C TYR A 52 -9.76 2.68 10.42
N ILE A 53 -8.81 1.74 10.41
CA ILE A 53 -8.93 0.48 11.17
C ILE A 53 -9.14 0.74 12.65
N ALA A 54 -8.44 1.74 13.21
CA ALA A 54 -8.65 2.19 14.57
C ALA A 54 -9.97 2.93 14.78
N GLY A 55 -10.75 3.29 13.74
CA GLY A 55 -12.04 3.98 13.79
C GLY A 55 -11.94 5.48 14.07
N PHE A 56 -10.89 6.14 13.65
CA PHE A 56 -10.73 7.60 13.68
C PHE A 56 -11.28 8.29 12.43
N TYR A 57 -11.45 7.54 11.35
CA TYR A 57 -11.88 8.04 10.04
C TYR A 57 -13.02 7.21 9.49
N CYS A 58 -13.87 7.81 8.68
CA CYS A 58 -14.84 7.10 7.85
C CYS A 58 -14.22 6.71 6.48
N PHE A 59 -14.96 5.91 5.70
CA PHE A 59 -14.49 5.40 4.41
C PHE A 59 -14.11 6.52 3.45
N GLU A 60 -14.95 7.53 3.33
CA GLU A 60 -14.79 8.65 2.40
C GLU A 60 -13.59 9.54 2.77
N GLU A 61 -13.20 9.58 4.05
CA GLU A 61 -12.07 10.37 4.51
C GLU A 61 -10.73 9.76 4.06
N VAL A 62 -10.68 8.45 3.88
CA VAL A 62 -9.44 7.71 3.59
C VAL A 62 -9.34 7.19 2.16
N HIS A 63 -10.39 7.39 1.34
CA HIS A 63 -10.40 6.94 -0.04
C HIS A 63 -10.51 8.12 -1.01
N ILE A 64 -9.76 8.05 -2.10
CA ILE A 64 -9.87 8.95 -3.25
C ILE A 64 -10.86 8.31 -4.22
N ASP A 65 -11.95 8.98 -4.57
CA ASP A 65 -12.85 8.56 -5.63
C ASP A 65 -12.21 8.90 -6.98
N LEU A 66 -11.84 7.87 -7.72
CA LEU A 66 -11.14 7.99 -9.00
C LEU A 66 -12.05 8.49 -10.12
N GLU A 67 -13.36 8.28 -10.03
CA GLU A 67 -14.28 8.69 -11.10
C GLU A 67 -14.44 10.22 -11.19
N PRO A 68 -14.72 10.97 -10.10
CA PRO A 68 -14.68 12.44 -10.13
C PRO A 68 -13.30 12.99 -10.48
N LEU A 69 -12.22 12.36 -9.99
CA LEU A 69 -10.86 12.77 -10.29
C LEU A 69 -10.55 12.61 -11.80
N ALA A 70 -10.93 11.48 -12.40
CA ALA A 70 -10.78 11.26 -13.84
C ALA A 70 -11.60 12.27 -14.64
N LYS A 71 -12.84 12.55 -14.24
CA LYS A 71 -13.67 13.59 -14.86
C LYS A 71 -13.03 14.97 -14.80
N PHE A 72 -12.47 15.35 -13.65
CA PHE A 72 -11.72 16.58 -13.49
C PHE A 72 -10.50 16.64 -14.41
N ALA A 73 -9.78 15.53 -14.55
CA ALA A 73 -8.64 15.38 -15.44
C ALA A 73 -9.03 15.27 -16.94
N ARG A 74 -10.32 15.34 -17.29
CA ARG A 74 -10.85 15.05 -18.64
C ARG A 74 -10.40 13.69 -19.16
N SER A 75 -10.27 12.73 -18.26
CA SER A 75 -9.84 11.36 -18.53
C SER A 75 -11.04 10.43 -18.60
N ARG A 76 -11.03 9.50 -19.55
CA ARG A 76 -11.95 8.37 -19.57
C ARG A 76 -11.62 7.44 -18.42
N PHE A 77 -12.55 7.23 -17.49
CA PHE A 77 -12.41 6.24 -16.43
C PHE A 77 -12.88 4.85 -16.92
N VAL A 78 -12.02 3.86 -16.73
CA VAL A 78 -12.24 2.46 -17.12
C VAL A 78 -12.10 1.60 -15.88
N LEU A 79 -13.23 1.19 -15.31
CA LEU A 79 -13.25 0.25 -14.19
C LEU A 79 -13.00 -1.17 -14.73
N ASP A 80 -11.72 -1.57 -14.74
CA ASP A 80 -11.27 -2.89 -15.20
C ASP A 80 -9.84 -3.16 -14.71
N ARG A 81 -9.41 -4.40 -14.83
CA ARG A 81 -8.09 -4.86 -14.44
C ARG A 81 -7.18 -4.95 -15.66
N ALA A 82 -6.03 -4.28 -15.64
CA ALA A 82 -4.95 -4.57 -16.58
C ALA A 82 -4.31 -5.92 -16.21
N VAL A 83 -4.20 -6.81 -17.18
CA VAL A 83 -3.66 -8.17 -17.02
C VAL A 83 -2.43 -8.45 -17.90
N GLY A 84 -2.03 -7.47 -18.72
CA GLY A 84 -0.85 -7.56 -19.59
C GLY A 84 -0.61 -6.28 -20.38
N LEU A 85 0.54 -6.24 -21.04
CA LEU A 85 0.89 -5.24 -22.05
C LEU A 85 1.34 -5.96 -23.32
N ASP A 86 0.83 -5.53 -24.45
CA ASP A 86 1.35 -5.82 -25.78
C ASP A 86 2.19 -4.59 -26.20
N LEU A 87 3.48 -4.66 -25.95
CA LEU A 87 4.39 -3.54 -26.17
C LEU A 87 4.66 -3.31 -27.67
N ASP A 88 4.68 -4.36 -28.48
CA ASP A 88 4.89 -4.27 -29.93
C ASP A 88 3.76 -3.52 -30.61
N ASN A 89 2.51 -3.79 -30.22
CA ASN A 89 1.31 -3.13 -30.77
C ASN A 89 0.82 -1.96 -29.90
N ARG A 90 1.55 -1.61 -28.82
CA ARG A 90 1.23 -0.54 -27.87
C ARG A 90 -0.19 -0.62 -27.34
N ARG A 91 -0.55 -1.75 -26.68
CA ARG A 91 -1.88 -2.00 -26.14
C ARG A 91 -1.82 -2.47 -24.70
N VAL A 92 -2.73 -1.96 -23.89
CA VAL A 92 -3.01 -2.49 -22.54
C VAL A 92 -4.03 -3.61 -22.69
N ILE A 93 -3.69 -4.81 -22.22
CA ILE A 93 -4.61 -5.95 -22.18
C ILE A 93 -5.43 -5.86 -20.91
N CYS A 94 -6.74 -5.77 -21.07
CA CYS A 94 -7.71 -5.69 -19.97
C CYS A 94 -8.35 -7.05 -19.69
N GLY A 95 -8.92 -7.22 -18.48
CA GLY A 95 -9.55 -8.48 -18.07
C GLY A 95 -10.85 -8.76 -18.78
N ASP A 96 -11.72 -7.74 -18.88
CA ASP A 96 -13.12 -7.94 -19.27
C ASP A 96 -13.52 -7.12 -20.53
N ARG A 97 -12.55 -6.48 -21.21
CA ARG A 97 -12.81 -5.66 -22.39
C ARG A 97 -11.71 -5.74 -23.45
N PRO A 98 -11.97 -5.26 -24.68
CA PRO A 98 -10.95 -5.18 -25.72
C PRO A 98 -9.70 -4.38 -25.26
N PRO A 99 -8.51 -4.71 -25.81
CA PRO A 99 -7.28 -3.98 -25.51
C PRO A 99 -7.38 -2.48 -25.80
N ILE A 100 -6.76 -1.68 -24.96
CA ILE A 100 -6.76 -0.20 -25.06
C ILE A 100 -5.42 0.26 -25.64
N PRO A 101 -5.43 0.97 -26.80
CA PRO A 101 -4.20 1.47 -27.41
C PRO A 101 -3.60 2.62 -26.58
N PHE A 102 -2.28 2.77 -26.62
CA PHE A 102 -1.56 3.87 -26.02
C PHE A 102 -0.39 4.33 -26.90
N ASP A 103 -0.07 5.62 -26.83
CA ASP A 103 1.20 6.18 -27.29
C ASP A 103 2.17 6.31 -26.12
N VAL A 104 1.62 6.59 -24.93
CA VAL A 104 2.33 6.64 -23.65
C VAL A 104 1.51 5.91 -22.58
N VAL A 105 2.17 5.09 -21.79
CA VAL A 105 1.52 4.40 -20.66
C VAL A 105 2.27 4.66 -19.36
N SER A 106 1.54 4.89 -18.28
CA SER A 106 2.08 5.03 -16.92
C SER A 106 1.45 3.99 -16.00
N ILE A 107 2.28 3.36 -15.13
CA ILE A 107 1.86 2.25 -14.26
C ILE A 107 2.09 2.62 -12.79
N ASP A 108 1.00 2.65 -11.99
CA ASP A 108 1.03 2.85 -10.53
C ASP A 108 -0.07 2.00 -9.87
N ILE A 109 0.16 0.69 -9.87
CA ILE A 109 -0.74 -0.34 -9.34
C ILE A 109 -0.38 -0.77 -7.91
N GLY A 110 0.64 -0.14 -7.32
CA GLY A 110 1.16 -0.55 -6.02
C GLY A 110 1.91 -1.88 -6.06
N SER A 111 1.81 -2.64 -4.99
CA SER A 111 2.44 -3.96 -4.83
C SER A 111 1.47 -4.91 -4.14
N THR A 112 1.71 -6.20 -4.27
CA THR A 112 0.98 -7.26 -3.56
C THR A 112 1.87 -7.89 -2.49
N PRO A 113 1.33 -8.45 -1.39
CA PRO A 113 2.12 -9.22 -0.45
C PRO A 113 2.65 -10.50 -1.10
N ALA A 114 3.87 -10.88 -0.77
CA ALA A 114 4.45 -12.15 -1.22
C ALA A 114 3.91 -13.33 -0.40
N THR A 115 2.64 -13.72 -0.62
CA THR A 115 2.00 -14.86 0.05
C THR A 115 2.36 -16.19 -0.61
N ILE A 116 2.69 -16.18 -1.91
CA ILE A 116 2.88 -17.38 -2.74
C ILE A 116 4.05 -18.25 -2.26
N ALA A 117 5.06 -17.65 -1.64
CA ALA A 117 6.25 -18.37 -1.19
C ALA A 117 6.03 -19.17 0.12
N THR A 118 4.93 -18.96 0.84
CA THR A 118 4.64 -19.65 2.10
C THR A 118 3.42 -20.56 1.92
N PRO A 119 3.57 -21.87 2.07
CA PRO A 119 2.47 -22.84 1.94
C PRO A 119 1.25 -22.45 2.78
N GLY A 120 0.06 -22.48 2.17
CA GLY A 120 -1.21 -22.13 2.80
C GLY A 120 -1.42 -20.64 3.10
N ALA A 121 -0.44 -19.76 2.89
CA ALA A 121 -0.62 -18.34 3.16
C ALA A 121 -1.60 -17.67 2.16
N ALA A 122 -1.62 -18.13 0.91
CA ALA A 122 -2.57 -17.65 -0.10
C ALA A 122 -4.03 -18.02 0.25
N ASP A 123 -4.24 -19.16 0.92
CA ASP A 123 -5.57 -19.71 1.22
C ASP A 123 -6.12 -19.22 2.57
N TYR A 124 -5.24 -19.04 3.56
CA TYR A 124 -5.64 -18.84 4.95
C TYR A 124 -5.24 -17.49 5.55
N ALA A 125 -4.30 -16.75 4.93
CA ALA A 125 -3.95 -15.43 5.40
C ALA A 125 -4.76 -14.34 4.71
N ILE A 126 -5.06 -13.28 5.45
CA ILE A 126 -5.67 -12.05 4.94
C ILE A 126 -4.53 -11.10 4.56
N PRO A 127 -4.31 -10.85 3.27
CA PRO A 127 -3.23 -9.95 2.84
C PRO A 127 -3.58 -8.50 3.17
N ALA A 128 -2.59 -7.71 3.58
CA ALA A 128 -2.77 -6.27 3.79
C ALA A 128 -3.04 -5.50 2.48
N LYS A 129 -2.73 -6.09 1.35
CA LYS A 129 -3.02 -5.61 0.00
C LYS A 129 -3.54 -6.76 -0.87
N PRO A 130 -4.56 -6.54 -1.70
CA PRO A 130 -5.25 -5.28 -1.94
C PRO A 130 -6.10 -4.85 -0.73
N VAL A 131 -6.10 -3.54 -0.44
CA VAL A 131 -6.77 -2.98 0.74
C VAL A 131 -8.28 -3.28 0.82
N PRO A 132 -9.07 -3.29 -0.28
CA PRO A 132 -10.49 -3.66 -0.18
C PRO A 132 -10.73 -5.04 0.46
N GLN A 133 -9.88 -6.02 0.16
CA GLN A 133 -9.97 -7.35 0.75
C GLN A 133 -9.66 -7.31 2.26
N LEU A 134 -8.61 -6.59 2.66
CA LEU A 134 -8.30 -6.39 4.09
C LEU A 134 -9.48 -5.77 4.83
N LEU A 135 -10.09 -4.70 4.27
CA LEU A 135 -11.20 -3.99 4.92
C LEU A 135 -12.47 -4.83 5.00
N HIS A 136 -12.75 -5.64 3.99
CA HIS A 136 -13.86 -6.60 4.03
C HIS A 136 -13.72 -7.58 5.19
N HIS A 137 -12.60 -8.29 5.27
CA HIS A 137 -12.33 -9.22 6.37
C HIS A 137 -12.24 -8.54 7.73
N TRP A 138 -11.78 -7.29 7.77
CA TRP A 138 -11.77 -6.52 9.00
C TRP A 138 -13.20 -6.20 9.47
N SER A 139 -14.10 -5.80 8.58
CA SER A 139 -15.51 -5.57 8.91
C SER A 139 -16.18 -6.84 9.42
N GLU A 140 -16.02 -7.97 8.70
CA GLU A 140 -16.53 -9.28 9.15
C GLU A 140 -16.02 -9.68 10.53
N LEU A 141 -14.74 -9.40 10.82
CA LEU A 141 -14.18 -9.69 12.15
C LEU A 141 -14.83 -8.81 13.24
N LEU A 142 -15.05 -7.51 12.98
CA LEU A 142 -15.71 -6.61 13.91
C LEU A 142 -17.12 -7.11 14.27
N ASP A 143 -17.92 -7.49 13.24
CA ASP A 143 -19.28 -7.97 13.41
C ASP A 143 -19.31 -9.28 14.23
N ARG A 144 -18.38 -10.20 13.95
CA ARG A 144 -18.28 -11.47 14.68
C ARG A 144 -17.84 -11.28 16.13
N VAL A 145 -16.88 -10.41 16.40
CA VAL A 145 -16.44 -10.12 17.78
C VAL A 145 -17.56 -9.48 18.58
N GLN A 146 -18.39 -8.63 17.96
CA GLN A 146 -19.57 -8.07 18.63
C GLN A 146 -20.67 -9.11 18.91
N ALA A 147 -20.87 -10.06 17.98
CA ALA A 147 -21.86 -11.13 18.13
C ALA A 147 -21.44 -12.19 19.15
N GLU A 148 -20.13 -12.39 19.34
CA GLU A 148 -19.56 -13.41 20.21
C GLU A 148 -18.58 -12.79 21.22
N PRO A 149 -18.99 -11.88 22.14
CA PRO A 149 -18.08 -11.09 22.97
C PRO A 149 -17.28 -11.97 23.97
N ASN A 150 -17.85 -13.08 24.43
CA ASN A 150 -17.23 -14.01 25.38
C ASN A 150 -16.32 -15.05 24.71
N ARG A 151 -16.28 -15.10 23.39
CA ARG A 151 -15.42 -16.00 22.66
C ARG A 151 -13.97 -15.53 22.74
N ARG A 152 -13.05 -16.48 22.95
CA ARG A 152 -11.61 -16.22 22.83
C ARG A 152 -11.25 -16.06 21.34
N TRP A 153 -10.67 -14.89 21.00
CA TRP A 153 -10.20 -14.58 19.66
C TRP A 153 -8.69 -14.45 19.64
N ARG A 154 -8.03 -15.24 18.80
CA ARG A 154 -6.60 -15.18 18.55
C ARG A 154 -6.32 -14.60 17.18
N LEU A 155 -5.68 -13.44 17.16
CA LEU A 155 -5.40 -12.69 15.96
C LEU A 155 -3.89 -12.57 15.77
N ALA A 156 -3.39 -12.97 14.59
CA ALA A 156 -1.98 -12.89 14.26
C ALA A 156 -1.72 -11.86 13.16
N VAL A 157 -0.62 -11.12 13.27
CA VAL A 157 -0.06 -10.28 12.21
C VAL A 157 1.33 -10.80 11.87
N VAL A 158 1.58 -11.11 10.61
CA VAL A 158 2.88 -11.56 10.12
C VAL A 158 3.56 -10.42 9.38
N GLY A 159 4.66 -9.90 9.97
CA GLY A 159 5.43 -8.78 9.46
C GLY A 159 5.59 -7.66 10.50
N GLY A 160 6.77 -7.54 11.11
CA GLY A 160 7.11 -6.57 12.16
C GLY A 160 7.67 -5.23 11.66
N GLY A 161 7.38 -4.85 10.40
CA GLY A 161 7.64 -3.51 9.87
C GLY A 161 6.61 -2.49 10.37
N ALA A 162 6.75 -1.21 9.95
CA ALA A 162 5.85 -0.14 10.38
C ALA A 162 4.38 -0.45 10.11
N GLY A 163 4.06 -0.99 8.92
CA GLY A 163 2.67 -1.34 8.55
C GLY A 163 2.07 -2.40 9.47
N GLY A 164 2.81 -3.47 9.82
CA GLY A 164 2.31 -4.52 10.70
C GLY A 164 2.16 -4.06 12.14
N VAL A 165 3.10 -3.25 12.64
CA VAL A 165 3.02 -2.64 13.98
C VAL A 165 1.83 -1.69 14.09
N GLU A 166 1.63 -0.82 13.11
CA GLU A 166 0.46 0.08 13.08
C GLU A 166 -0.85 -0.71 12.96
N LEU A 167 -0.87 -1.76 12.14
CA LEU A 167 -2.06 -2.58 11.94
C LEU A 167 -2.49 -3.23 13.25
N ILE A 168 -1.60 -3.98 13.92
CA ILE A 168 -1.95 -4.70 15.15
C ILE A 168 -2.36 -3.77 16.29
N LEU A 169 -1.66 -2.64 16.45
CA LEU A 169 -2.01 -1.61 17.44
C LEU A 169 -3.37 -0.97 17.17
N SER A 170 -3.69 -0.75 15.89
CA SER A 170 -4.97 -0.17 15.46
C SER A 170 -6.13 -1.13 15.64
N MET A 171 -5.93 -2.39 15.26
CA MET A 171 -6.90 -3.48 15.44
C MET A 171 -7.22 -3.67 16.93
N GLN A 172 -6.20 -3.81 17.77
CA GLN A 172 -6.38 -3.97 19.21
C GLN A 172 -7.14 -2.78 19.82
N ALA A 173 -6.75 -1.56 19.47
CA ALA A 173 -7.39 -0.35 19.98
C ALA A 173 -8.87 -0.25 19.56
N ARG A 174 -9.23 -0.71 18.37
CA ARG A 174 -10.62 -0.75 17.88
C ARG A 174 -11.43 -1.82 18.62
N LEU A 175 -10.91 -3.02 18.71
CA LEU A 175 -11.59 -4.13 19.38
C LEU A 175 -11.76 -3.87 20.89
N TRP A 176 -10.77 -3.28 21.54
CA TRP A 176 -10.89 -2.87 22.94
C TRP A 176 -11.95 -1.81 23.20
N ARG A 177 -12.28 -1.01 22.21
CA ARG A 177 -13.39 -0.03 22.32
C ARG A 177 -14.76 -0.64 22.05
N LEU A 178 -14.80 -1.74 21.30
CA LEU A 178 -16.04 -2.45 21.03
C LEU A 178 -16.47 -3.32 22.21
N LEU A 179 -15.51 -3.90 22.93
CA LEU A 179 -15.79 -4.83 24.03
C LEU A 179 -15.75 -4.13 25.39
N PRO A 180 -16.62 -4.53 26.34
CA PRO A 180 -16.51 -4.18 27.75
C PRO A 180 -15.13 -4.51 28.31
N PRO A 181 -14.63 -3.78 29.33
CA PRO A 181 -13.29 -4.02 29.88
C PRO A 181 -13.06 -5.46 30.35
N GLY A 182 -14.07 -6.14 30.89
CA GLY A 182 -13.98 -7.53 31.34
C GLY A 182 -13.73 -8.55 30.21
N ASP A 183 -14.24 -8.27 29.02
CA ASP A 183 -14.17 -9.21 27.88
C ASP A 183 -12.89 -9.02 27.05
N ARG A 184 -12.12 -7.96 27.31
CA ARG A 184 -10.86 -7.69 26.59
C ARG A 184 -9.81 -8.78 26.78
N ALA A 185 -9.84 -9.49 27.90
CA ALA A 185 -8.96 -10.63 28.16
C ALA A 185 -9.20 -11.81 27.20
N ALA A 186 -10.35 -11.87 26.54
CA ALA A 186 -10.63 -12.85 25.50
C ALA A 186 -9.93 -12.58 24.16
N LEU A 187 -9.34 -11.38 23.99
CA LEU A 187 -8.61 -10.99 22.78
C LEU A 187 -7.11 -11.23 22.96
N GLU A 188 -6.57 -12.15 22.17
CA GLU A 188 -5.15 -12.50 22.14
C GLU A 188 -4.53 -12.04 20.80
N PHE A 189 -3.41 -11.32 20.86
CA PHE A 189 -2.75 -10.76 19.70
C PHE A 189 -1.31 -11.27 19.58
N HIS A 190 -0.92 -11.70 18.40
CA HIS A 190 0.41 -12.21 18.08
C HIS A 190 1.03 -11.40 16.94
N LEU A 191 2.28 -10.95 17.07
CA LEU A 191 3.04 -10.29 16.02
C LEU A 191 4.30 -11.11 15.72
N PHE A 192 4.39 -11.60 14.48
CA PHE A 192 5.52 -12.40 14.00
C PHE A 192 6.48 -11.56 13.19
N GLN A 193 7.76 -11.72 13.49
CA GLN A 193 8.86 -11.06 12.77
C GLN A 193 10.03 -12.03 12.61
N ARG A 194 10.46 -12.27 11.35
CA ARG A 194 11.60 -13.16 11.06
C ARG A 194 12.95 -12.66 11.58
N GLY A 195 13.13 -11.35 11.70
CA GLY A 195 14.32 -10.75 12.30
C GLY A 195 14.19 -10.66 13.81
N CYS A 196 15.35 -10.55 14.50
CA CYS A 196 15.40 -10.42 15.96
C CYS A 196 14.92 -9.07 16.50
N GLU A 197 14.58 -8.12 15.62
CA GLU A 197 14.13 -6.77 15.98
C GLU A 197 12.91 -6.36 15.16
N LEU A 198 12.01 -5.59 15.78
CA LEU A 198 10.94 -4.88 15.08
C LEU A 198 11.48 -3.62 14.39
N LEU A 199 10.81 -3.23 13.29
CA LEU A 199 11.07 -1.94 12.62
C LEU A 199 12.56 -1.74 12.25
N PRO A 200 13.24 -2.68 11.59
CA PRO A 200 14.71 -2.64 11.39
C PRO A 200 15.19 -1.42 10.61
N SER A 201 14.32 -0.75 9.86
CA SER A 201 14.62 0.49 9.13
C SER A 201 14.51 1.78 9.95
N HIS A 202 14.09 1.67 11.22
CA HIS A 202 13.93 2.81 12.14
C HIS A 202 15.06 2.90 13.17
N ASN A 203 15.20 4.08 13.75
CA ASN A 203 16.22 4.32 14.79
C ASN A 203 15.94 3.55 16.10
N PRO A 204 16.95 3.36 16.97
CA PRO A 204 16.82 2.58 18.20
C PRO A 204 15.72 3.07 19.14
N TYR A 205 15.53 4.40 19.25
CA TYR A 205 14.47 4.97 20.10
C TYR A 205 13.08 4.46 19.68
N VAL A 206 12.78 4.52 18.38
CA VAL A 206 11.48 4.11 17.84
C VAL A 206 11.28 2.60 18.03
N ARG A 207 12.32 1.80 17.73
CA ARG A 207 12.29 0.34 17.91
C ARG A 207 12.00 -0.04 19.36
N THR A 208 12.81 0.47 20.30
CA THR A 208 12.65 0.17 21.74
C THR A 208 11.31 0.63 22.29
N THR A 209 10.88 1.85 21.90
CA THR A 209 9.61 2.42 22.38
C THR A 209 8.41 1.63 21.91
N LEU A 210 8.37 1.23 20.62
CA LEU A 210 7.25 0.44 20.08
C LEU A 210 7.28 -1.01 20.58
N THR A 211 8.44 -1.62 20.72
CA THR A 211 8.55 -2.97 21.30
C THR A 211 8.01 -2.99 22.75
N ARG A 212 8.38 -1.99 23.57
CA ARG A 212 7.84 -1.85 24.92
C ARG A 212 6.32 -1.64 24.89
N LEU A 213 5.84 -0.71 24.05
CA LEU A 213 4.41 -0.41 23.95
C LEU A 213 3.58 -1.65 23.58
N LEU A 214 4.07 -2.48 22.65
CA LEU A 214 3.40 -3.74 22.27
C LEU A 214 3.35 -4.71 23.45
N GLY A 215 4.46 -4.89 24.18
CA GLY A 215 4.53 -5.70 25.38
C GLY A 215 3.61 -5.20 26.50
N ASP A 216 3.61 -3.88 26.79
CA ASP A 216 2.73 -3.24 27.81
C ASP A 216 1.24 -3.43 27.46
N ARG A 217 0.92 -3.64 26.19
CA ARG A 217 -0.44 -3.94 25.72
C ARG A 217 -0.77 -5.43 25.64
N GLY A 218 0.12 -6.31 26.12
CA GLY A 218 -0.10 -7.74 26.11
C GLY A 218 -0.09 -8.38 24.72
N ILE A 219 0.58 -7.75 23.74
CA ILE A 219 0.76 -8.34 22.41
C ILE A 219 1.96 -9.29 22.46
N HIS A 220 1.75 -10.55 22.10
CA HIS A 220 2.78 -11.57 22.07
C HIS A 220 3.72 -11.30 20.86
N LEU A 221 4.98 -11.00 21.15
CA LEU A 221 5.99 -10.74 20.13
C LEU A 221 6.80 -12.01 19.87
N HIS A 222 6.78 -12.48 18.62
CA HIS A 222 7.54 -13.62 18.14
C HIS A 222 8.66 -13.11 17.20
N LEU A 223 9.79 -12.74 17.82
CA LEU A 223 10.97 -12.23 17.11
C LEU A 223 11.91 -13.39 16.76
N GLY A 224 12.58 -13.31 15.60
CA GLY A 224 13.39 -14.41 15.07
C GLY A 224 12.56 -15.54 14.48
N GLU A 225 11.23 -15.40 14.41
CA GLU A 225 10.32 -16.43 13.94
C GLU A 225 9.94 -16.21 12.46
N THR A 226 10.37 -17.16 11.63
CA THR A 226 9.97 -17.22 10.22
C THR A 226 8.75 -18.11 10.06
N VAL A 227 7.63 -17.55 9.67
CA VAL A 227 6.42 -18.35 9.37
C VAL A 227 6.69 -19.19 8.14
N SER A 228 6.63 -20.51 8.28
CA SER A 228 6.93 -21.52 7.25
C SER A 228 5.68 -22.12 6.62
N GLY A 229 4.51 -22.02 7.26
CA GLY A 229 3.27 -22.56 6.72
C GLY A 229 2.04 -22.16 7.52
N LEU A 230 0.89 -22.24 6.85
CA LEU A 230 -0.44 -22.13 7.45
C LEU A 230 -1.26 -23.36 7.06
N THR A 231 -1.93 -23.97 8.02
CA THR A 231 -2.87 -25.07 7.77
C THR A 231 -4.18 -24.81 8.52
N ARG A 232 -5.27 -25.42 8.08
CA ARG A 232 -6.56 -25.30 8.76
C ARG A 232 -6.84 -26.57 9.53
N GLU A 233 -6.99 -26.46 10.84
CA GLU A 233 -7.25 -27.57 11.75
C GLU A 233 -8.39 -27.22 12.71
N GLY A 234 -9.43 -28.05 12.76
CA GLY A 234 -10.54 -27.88 13.71
C GLY A 234 -11.23 -26.51 13.68
N GLY A 235 -11.22 -25.83 12.50
CA GLY A 235 -11.81 -24.49 12.34
C GLY A 235 -10.87 -23.31 12.65
N ALA A 236 -9.72 -23.54 13.26
CA ALA A 236 -8.64 -22.58 13.48
C ALA A 236 -7.57 -22.67 12.37
N ILE A 237 -6.74 -21.63 12.26
CA ILE A 237 -5.57 -21.58 11.38
C ILE A 237 -4.35 -21.91 12.26
N ALA A 238 -3.70 -23.03 12.02
CA ALA A 238 -2.43 -23.36 12.64
C ALA A 238 -1.31 -22.60 11.88
N LEU A 239 -0.69 -21.64 12.55
CA LEU A 239 0.44 -20.88 12.04
C LEU A 239 1.72 -21.59 12.53
N GLN A 240 2.54 -22.08 11.59
CA GLN A 240 3.76 -22.82 11.82
C GLN A 240 4.99 -21.97 11.52
N CYS A 241 5.99 -22.04 12.38
CA CYS A 241 7.28 -21.39 12.20
C CYS A 241 8.39 -22.40 11.89
N ALA A 242 9.45 -21.94 11.23
CA ALA A 242 10.62 -22.77 10.91
C ALA A 242 11.35 -23.33 12.15
N SER A 243 11.21 -22.68 13.31
CA SER A 243 11.73 -23.13 14.60
C SER A 243 10.99 -24.35 15.19
N GLY A 244 9.83 -24.70 14.63
CA GLY A 244 8.90 -25.67 15.20
C GLY A 244 7.83 -25.04 16.11
N PHE A 245 7.90 -23.73 16.39
CA PHE A 245 6.83 -23.04 17.12
C PHE A 245 5.54 -23.04 16.31
N CYS A 246 4.43 -23.31 16.98
CA CYS A 246 3.10 -23.33 16.35
C CYS A 246 2.08 -22.63 17.24
N VAL A 247 1.15 -21.88 16.63
CA VAL A 247 0.03 -21.26 17.33
C VAL A 247 -1.26 -21.35 16.50
N ALA A 248 -2.37 -21.69 17.14
CA ALA A 248 -3.68 -21.70 16.51
C ALA A 248 -4.29 -20.30 16.58
N CYS A 249 -4.71 -19.75 15.42
CA CYS A 249 -5.29 -18.43 15.28
C CYS A 249 -6.66 -18.48 14.60
N ASP A 250 -7.54 -17.53 14.92
CA ASP A 250 -8.83 -17.35 14.23
C ASP A 250 -8.64 -16.58 12.91
N ARG A 251 -7.70 -15.63 12.88
CA ARG A 251 -7.35 -14.84 11.71
C ARG A 251 -5.84 -14.55 11.69
N VAL A 252 -5.27 -14.60 10.50
CA VAL A 252 -3.86 -14.25 10.25
C VAL A 252 -3.81 -13.14 9.21
N PHE A 253 -3.27 -11.98 9.57
CA PHE A 253 -3.08 -10.85 8.67
C PHE A 253 -1.64 -10.83 8.15
N TRP A 254 -1.48 -10.77 6.83
CA TRP A 254 -0.17 -10.88 6.18
C TRP A 254 0.32 -9.53 5.66
N VAL A 255 1.37 -9.03 6.28
CA VAL A 255 1.93 -7.67 6.03
C VAL A 255 3.42 -7.77 5.65
N THR A 256 3.84 -8.90 5.12
CA THR A 256 5.23 -9.09 4.70
C THR A 256 5.46 -8.58 3.30
N GLN A 257 6.71 -8.53 2.93
CA GLN A 257 7.31 -8.17 1.65
C GLN A 257 6.34 -7.90 0.48
N ALA A 258 6.65 -6.86 -0.26
CA ALA A 258 5.98 -6.51 -1.50
C ALA A 258 6.48 -7.39 -2.66
N SER A 259 5.58 -7.81 -3.54
CA SER A 259 5.87 -8.44 -4.83
C SER A 259 5.16 -7.70 -5.96
N ALA A 260 5.64 -7.85 -7.19
CA ALA A 260 4.96 -7.37 -8.38
C ALA A 260 4.01 -8.46 -8.91
N PRO A 261 2.90 -8.08 -9.58
CA PRO A 261 2.07 -9.04 -10.31
C PRO A 261 2.88 -9.70 -11.46
N GLU A 262 2.68 -10.99 -11.67
CA GLU A 262 3.41 -11.77 -12.68
C GLU A 262 3.30 -11.22 -14.11
N TRP A 263 2.17 -10.59 -14.46
CA TRP A 263 1.99 -10.05 -15.79
C TRP A 263 3.00 -8.95 -16.15
N ILE A 264 3.58 -8.27 -15.14
CA ILE A 264 4.67 -7.30 -15.36
C ILE A 264 5.90 -7.98 -15.96
N ALA A 265 6.36 -9.07 -15.37
CA ALA A 265 7.51 -9.82 -15.89
C ALA A 265 7.21 -10.42 -17.28
N ARG A 266 5.96 -10.88 -17.50
CA ARG A 266 5.52 -11.43 -18.79
C ARG A 266 5.38 -10.39 -19.90
N SER A 267 5.28 -9.10 -19.57
CA SER A 267 5.13 -8.03 -20.55
C SER A 267 6.41 -7.70 -21.33
N GLY A 268 7.59 -8.22 -20.92
CA GLY A 268 8.87 -7.88 -21.55
C GLY A 268 9.52 -6.61 -21.02
N LEU A 269 8.91 -5.92 -20.03
CA LEU A 269 9.53 -4.78 -19.35
C LEU A 269 10.75 -5.23 -18.53
N ALA A 270 11.78 -4.40 -18.49
CA ALA A 270 12.91 -4.61 -17.60
C ALA A 270 12.45 -4.56 -16.13
N THR A 271 12.75 -5.62 -15.37
CA THR A 271 12.37 -5.75 -13.97
C THR A 271 13.57 -6.07 -13.08
N ASP A 272 13.45 -5.76 -11.78
CA ASP A 272 14.38 -6.26 -10.78
C ASP A 272 14.09 -7.74 -10.41
N ALA A 273 14.92 -8.34 -9.55
CA ALA A 273 14.78 -9.73 -9.15
C ALA A 273 13.45 -10.05 -8.41
N ALA A 274 12.75 -9.02 -7.90
CA ALA A 274 11.44 -9.17 -7.26
C ALA A 274 10.27 -8.87 -8.23
N GLY A 275 10.56 -8.65 -9.52
CA GLY A 275 9.58 -8.42 -10.57
C GLY A 275 9.08 -6.97 -10.70
N PHE A 276 9.65 -6.02 -9.95
CA PHE A 276 9.28 -4.61 -10.05
C PHE A 276 9.91 -3.96 -11.29
N ILE A 277 9.16 -3.07 -11.94
CA ILE A 277 9.61 -2.37 -13.15
C ILE A 277 10.83 -1.52 -12.82
N LEU A 278 11.93 -1.75 -13.54
CA LEU A 278 13.14 -0.92 -13.46
C LEU A 278 12.92 0.37 -14.23
N VAL A 279 13.08 1.49 -13.53
CA VAL A 279 12.96 2.83 -14.13
C VAL A 279 14.24 3.63 -13.94
N GLY A 280 14.52 4.51 -14.90
CA GLY A 280 15.57 5.51 -14.80
C GLY A 280 15.17 6.71 -13.92
N ASP A 281 16.04 7.73 -13.86
CA ASP A 281 15.79 8.94 -13.08
C ASP A 281 14.63 9.79 -13.62
N THR A 282 14.22 9.57 -14.86
CA THR A 282 13.05 10.21 -15.49
C THR A 282 11.72 9.50 -15.20
N LEU A 283 11.73 8.39 -14.44
CA LEU A 283 10.59 7.51 -14.19
C LEU A 283 10.14 6.69 -15.41
N GLN A 284 10.91 6.72 -16.50
CA GLN A 284 10.69 5.87 -17.68
C GLN A 284 11.28 4.48 -17.44
N SER A 285 10.62 3.46 -17.99
CA SER A 285 11.17 2.10 -18.04
C SER A 285 12.53 2.10 -18.76
N LEU A 286 13.46 1.26 -18.28
CA LEU A 286 14.78 1.12 -18.90
C LEU A 286 14.73 0.46 -20.28
N SER A 287 13.69 -0.32 -20.56
CA SER A 287 13.54 -1.04 -21.82
C SER A 287 12.63 -0.35 -22.85
N HIS A 288 11.67 0.49 -22.39
CA HIS A 288 10.64 1.11 -23.24
C HIS A 288 10.41 2.56 -22.79
N PRO A 289 10.90 3.55 -23.51
CA PRO A 289 10.84 4.97 -23.09
C PRO A 289 9.43 5.54 -23.03
N GLU A 290 8.47 4.97 -23.75
CA GLU A 290 7.04 5.33 -23.73
C GLU A 290 6.30 4.77 -22.49
N VAL A 291 6.95 3.89 -21.70
CA VAL A 291 6.40 3.31 -20.48
C VAL A 291 6.99 4.02 -19.26
N PHE A 292 6.14 4.60 -18.44
CA PHE A 292 6.49 5.18 -17.14
C PHE A 292 6.01 4.28 -16.01
N ALA A 293 6.72 4.25 -14.89
CA ALA A 293 6.22 3.56 -13.70
C ALA A 293 6.62 4.30 -12.42
N THR A 294 5.72 4.27 -11.42
CA THR A 294 5.88 4.97 -10.15
C THR A 294 5.27 4.18 -8.99
N GLY A 295 5.50 4.65 -7.77
CA GLY A 295 5.01 3.98 -6.56
C GLY A 295 5.69 2.65 -6.29
N ASP A 296 4.97 1.76 -5.59
CA ASP A 296 5.58 0.50 -5.15
C ASP A 296 5.92 -0.45 -6.31
N ILE A 297 5.24 -0.33 -7.46
CA ILE A 297 5.52 -1.18 -8.64
C ILE A 297 6.84 -0.84 -9.34
N ALA A 298 7.42 0.34 -9.09
CA ALA A 298 8.64 0.80 -9.73
C ALA A 298 9.86 0.70 -8.80
N THR A 299 11.00 0.33 -9.36
CA THR A 299 12.32 0.41 -8.71
C THR A 299 13.22 1.35 -9.52
N MET A 300 13.60 2.48 -8.92
CA MET A 300 14.57 3.39 -9.54
C MET A 300 15.97 2.76 -9.50
N GLN A 301 16.57 2.55 -10.66
CA GLN A 301 17.87 1.86 -10.78
C GLN A 301 18.98 2.56 -9.99
N ASN A 302 19.11 3.89 -10.17
CA ASN A 302 20.18 4.67 -9.54
C ASN A 302 19.87 5.06 -8.09
N HIS A 303 18.60 5.00 -7.69
CA HIS A 303 18.12 5.50 -6.42
C HIS A 303 17.08 4.55 -5.79
N PRO A 304 17.43 3.27 -5.51
CA PRO A 304 16.47 2.34 -4.92
C PRO A 304 15.98 2.85 -3.55
N ARG A 305 14.68 2.72 -3.33
CA ARG A 305 14.00 3.16 -2.09
C ARG A 305 13.07 2.06 -1.58
N PRO A 306 12.79 2.01 -0.28
CA PRO A 306 11.77 1.14 0.27
C PRO A 306 10.41 1.40 -0.39
N LYS A 307 9.60 0.35 -0.54
CA LYS A 307 8.23 0.45 -1.06
C LYS A 307 7.33 1.09 0.00
N ALA A 308 7.16 2.40 -0.08
CA ALA A 308 6.41 3.18 0.90
C ALA A 308 5.68 4.35 0.23
N GLY A 309 4.45 4.64 0.66
CA GLY A 309 3.56 5.64 0.07
C GLY A 309 4.16 7.05 -0.05
N VAL A 310 5.09 7.42 0.86
CA VAL A 310 5.77 8.73 0.78
C VAL A 310 6.57 8.91 -0.51
N PHE A 311 7.16 7.85 -1.06
CA PHE A 311 7.87 7.92 -2.33
C PHE A 311 6.90 8.03 -3.50
N ALA A 312 5.80 7.27 -3.49
CA ALA A 312 4.75 7.40 -4.49
C ALA A 312 4.17 8.82 -4.54
N VAL A 313 3.86 9.42 -3.38
CA VAL A 313 3.39 10.81 -3.31
C VAL A 313 4.41 11.79 -3.92
N ARG A 314 5.71 11.59 -3.62
CA ARG A 314 6.77 12.46 -4.13
C ARG A 314 7.06 12.29 -5.63
N GLN A 315 6.71 11.15 -6.20
CA GLN A 315 6.86 10.88 -7.64
C GLN A 315 5.74 11.49 -8.49
N GLY A 316 4.59 11.85 -7.92
CA GLY A 316 3.46 12.39 -8.67
C GLY A 316 3.78 13.64 -9.50
N PRO A 317 4.30 14.73 -8.91
CA PRO A 317 4.64 15.95 -9.69
C PRO A 317 5.71 15.74 -10.77
N PRO A 318 6.86 15.06 -10.52
CA PRO A 318 7.81 14.75 -11.59
C PRO A 318 7.25 13.82 -12.66
N LEU A 319 6.33 12.91 -12.32
CA LEU A 319 5.64 12.08 -13.31
C LEU A 319 4.80 12.93 -14.26
N ASP A 320 3.90 13.78 -13.74
CA ASP A 320 3.08 14.67 -14.57
C ASP A 320 3.96 15.53 -15.50
N ARG A 321 5.00 16.14 -14.95
CA ARG A 321 5.95 16.94 -15.75
C ARG A 321 6.59 16.12 -16.86
N ASN A 322 7.07 14.92 -16.57
CA ASN A 322 7.80 14.10 -17.53
C ASN A 322 6.89 13.49 -18.60
N LEU A 323 5.66 13.13 -18.25
CA LEU A 323 4.63 12.72 -19.22
C LEU A 323 4.35 13.87 -20.22
N ARG A 324 4.18 15.11 -19.73
CA ARG A 324 3.96 16.29 -20.59
C ARG A 324 5.14 16.57 -21.52
N LEU A 325 6.36 16.51 -20.98
CA LEU A 325 7.57 16.72 -21.79
C LEU A 325 7.69 15.66 -22.88
N PHE A 326 7.45 14.40 -22.54
CA PHE A 326 7.53 13.30 -23.50
C PHE A 326 6.49 13.43 -24.61
N LEU A 327 5.22 13.73 -24.26
CA LEU A 327 4.15 13.96 -25.24
C LEU A 327 4.39 15.18 -26.15
N GLN A 328 5.17 16.14 -25.68
CA GLN A 328 5.61 17.30 -26.47
C GLN A 328 6.93 17.07 -27.23
N ASN A 329 7.43 15.83 -27.32
CA ASN A 329 8.72 15.48 -27.91
C ASN A 329 9.90 16.25 -27.28
N ARG A 330 9.81 16.56 -25.98
CA ARG A 330 10.86 17.23 -25.20
C ARG A 330 11.50 16.22 -24.24
N PRO A 331 12.79 16.36 -23.91
CA PRO A 331 13.48 15.42 -23.03
C PRO A 331 12.91 15.47 -21.60
N PRO A 332 12.50 14.33 -21.02
CA PRO A 332 12.11 14.24 -19.61
C PRO A 332 13.26 14.64 -18.67
N GLN A 333 12.91 15.16 -17.51
CA GLN A 333 13.86 15.68 -16.52
C GLN A 333 14.11 14.66 -15.40
N PRO A 334 15.35 14.55 -14.90
CA PRO A 334 15.65 13.64 -13.81
C PRO A 334 14.99 14.07 -12.50
N PHE A 335 14.58 13.06 -11.71
CA PHE A 335 14.06 13.18 -10.37
C PHE A 335 14.96 12.40 -9.42
N ARG A 336 15.39 13.06 -8.33
CA ARG A 336 16.12 12.41 -7.24
C ARG A 336 15.20 12.28 -6.01
N PRO A 337 14.86 11.06 -5.60
CA PRO A 337 14.05 10.86 -4.39
C PRO A 337 14.86 11.21 -3.13
N GLN A 338 14.17 11.76 -2.13
CA GLN A 338 14.78 12.05 -0.84
C GLN A 338 15.38 10.78 -0.19
N THR A 339 16.47 10.96 0.54
CA THR A 339 17.12 9.88 1.32
C THR A 339 16.48 9.69 2.70
N GLN A 340 15.98 10.78 3.28
CA GLN A 340 15.32 10.78 4.59
C GLN A 340 13.89 11.33 4.47
N PHE A 341 13.00 10.75 5.22
CA PHE A 341 11.62 11.21 5.33
C PHE A 341 11.13 11.08 6.78
N LEU A 342 10.16 11.90 7.11
CA LEU A 342 9.44 11.80 8.37
C LEU A 342 8.42 10.66 8.27
N THR A 343 8.49 9.73 9.21
CA THR A 343 7.45 8.73 9.43
C THR A 343 6.73 9.05 10.73
N LEU A 344 5.41 9.10 10.70
CA LEU A 344 4.56 9.25 11.86
C LEU A 344 3.77 7.94 12.04
N ILE A 345 4.21 7.12 13.00
CA ILE A 345 3.66 5.79 13.28
C ILE A 345 2.56 5.93 14.32
N GLY A 346 1.32 5.62 13.94
CA GLY A 346 0.17 5.67 14.82
C GLY A 346 0.13 4.50 15.82
N THR A 347 -0.36 4.77 17.03
CA THR A 347 -0.47 3.74 18.07
C THR A 347 -1.90 3.22 18.26
N GLY A 348 -2.85 3.58 17.39
CA GLY A 348 -4.27 3.20 17.48
C GLY A 348 -5.08 3.92 18.56
N THR A 349 -4.47 4.78 19.40
CA THR A 349 -5.10 5.44 20.55
C THR A 349 -5.03 6.98 20.51
N GLY A 350 -4.92 7.56 19.30
CA GLY A 350 -4.78 9.01 19.14
C GLY A 350 -3.43 9.54 19.59
N ARG A 351 -2.39 8.70 19.52
CA ARG A 351 -0.99 9.06 19.73
C ARG A 351 -0.15 8.55 18.55
N ALA A 352 0.98 9.19 18.28
CA ALA A 352 1.92 8.77 17.26
C ALA A 352 3.36 8.96 17.73
N ILE A 353 4.26 8.19 17.12
CA ILE A 353 5.71 8.29 17.26
C ILE A 353 6.26 8.88 15.97
N ALA A 354 7.13 9.88 16.07
CA ALA A 354 7.87 10.42 14.95
C ALA A 354 9.22 9.72 14.79
N SER A 355 9.62 9.45 13.55
CA SER A 355 10.90 8.88 13.16
C SER A 355 11.45 9.59 11.94
N ARG A 356 12.70 10.10 12.03
CA ARG A 356 13.42 10.67 10.90
C ARG A 356 14.93 10.49 11.10
N GLY A 357 15.56 9.66 10.27
CA GLY A 357 16.97 9.33 10.44
C GLY A 357 17.27 8.83 11.86
N ALA A 358 18.24 9.39 12.55
CA ALA A 358 18.58 9.04 13.93
C ALA A 358 17.61 9.61 14.98
N PHE A 359 16.73 10.55 14.59
CA PHE A 359 15.81 11.21 15.52
C PHE A 359 14.49 10.47 15.66
N GLY A 360 14.05 10.30 16.92
CA GLY A 360 12.73 9.76 17.26
C GLY A 360 12.14 10.46 18.49
N CYS A 361 10.83 10.62 18.52
CA CYS A 361 10.12 11.12 19.71
C CYS A 361 8.68 10.63 19.79
N GLY A 362 8.08 10.70 20.98
CA GLY A 362 6.72 10.22 21.28
C GLY A 362 6.73 8.89 22.05
N PRO A 363 5.57 8.19 22.20
CA PRO A 363 4.29 8.51 21.58
C PRO A 363 3.52 9.63 22.29
N ASN A 364 3.00 10.59 21.54
CA ASN A 364 2.17 11.65 22.11
C ASN A 364 1.02 12.10 21.20
N ARG A 365 0.06 12.88 21.77
CA ARG A 365 -1.12 13.36 21.06
C ARG A 365 -0.82 14.47 20.04
N LEU A 366 0.22 15.27 20.25
CA LEU A 366 0.57 16.36 19.33
C LEU A 366 1.08 15.78 18.01
N LEU A 367 1.90 14.72 18.05
CA LEU A 367 2.35 14.02 16.84
C LEU A 367 1.20 13.36 16.07
N TRP A 368 0.18 12.83 16.79
CA TRP A 368 -1.02 12.33 16.14
C TRP A 368 -1.79 13.44 15.44
N ARG A 369 -2.02 14.58 16.11
CA ARG A 369 -2.69 15.73 15.50
C ARG A 369 -1.92 16.27 14.30
N TRP A 370 -0.60 16.26 14.37
CA TRP A 370 0.25 16.64 13.24
C TRP A 370 0.13 15.67 12.07
N LYS A 371 0.18 14.35 12.35
CA LYS A 371 -0.09 13.31 11.36
C LYS A 371 -1.46 13.51 10.71
N ASP A 372 -2.51 13.61 11.50
CA ASP A 372 -3.89 13.80 11.05
C ASP A 372 -4.02 15.03 10.14
N ARG A 373 -3.40 16.16 10.53
CA ARG A 373 -3.42 17.38 9.71
C ARG A 373 -2.72 17.21 8.37
N ILE A 374 -1.58 16.53 8.33
CA ILE A 374 -0.83 16.24 7.08
C ILE A 374 -1.70 15.37 6.18
N ASP A 375 -2.24 14.29 6.71
CA ASP A 375 -3.03 13.31 5.98
C ASP A 375 -4.32 13.92 5.43
N ARG A 376 -5.07 14.66 6.26
CA ARG A 376 -6.30 15.39 5.83
C ARG A 376 -5.98 16.43 4.76
N LYS A 377 -4.89 17.19 4.90
CA LYS A 377 -4.48 18.16 3.88
C LYS A 377 -4.17 17.47 2.54
N PHE A 378 -3.54 16.30 2.58
CA PHE A 378 -3.30 15.52 1.36
C PHE A 378 -4.63 15.09 0.71
N MET A 379 -5.55 14.53 1.47
CA MET A 379 -6.85 14.07 0.96
C MET A 379 -7.73 15.21 0.44
N GLN A 380 -7.65 16.42 1.03
CA GLN A 380 -8.34 17.61 0.54
C GLN A 380 -7.93 18.01 -0.88
N THR A 381 -6.77 17.57 -1.35
CA THR A 381 -6.30 17.84 -2.71
C THR A 381 -7.18 17.18 -3.79
N PHE A 382 -7.93 16.14 -3.43
CA PHE A 382 -8.73 15.32 -4.34
C PHE A 382 -10.26 15.49 -4.16
N ARG A 383 -10.69 16.45 -3.35
CA ARG A 383 -12.10 16.77 -3.07
C ARG A 383 -12.56 18.01 -3.81
#